data_4f9e121b83ae53131872a3b871b6b29c
#
_entry.id   4f9e121b83ae53131872a3b871b6b29c
#
_cell.length_a   1.000
_cell.length_b   1.000
_cell.length_c   1.000
_cell.angle_alpha   90.00
_cell.angle_beta   90.00
_cell.angle_gamma   90.00
#
_symmetry.space_group_name_H-M   'P 1'
#
loop_
_entity.id
_entity.type
_entity.pdbx_description
1 polymer ?
#
loop_
_entity_poly.entity_id
_entity_poly.type
_entity_poly.pdbx_seq_one_letter_code
_entity_poly.pdbx_strand_id
1 'polypeptide(L)'
;MVKQKDIIQINFNPQKGHEQAGYCPALIVSNNDFNKYTNMTILCPITNTDNQFPLHVPLDDRTKTTGNILCEYIRAVDLNARKHKIIEQLPDDIFEKVIQILKAEIEIPDSE
;
A
#
# COMPACT_ATOMS: atom_id res chain seq x y z
N MET A 1 4.71 14.39 7.76
CA MET A 1 5.28 13.59 6.67
C MET A 1 4.98 12.12 6.90
N VAL A 2 4.59 11.41 5.86
CA VAL A 2 4.30 9.99 5.97
C VAL A 2 5.57 9.18 6.22
N LYS A 3 5.40 8.04 6.86
CA LYS A 3 6.49 7.10 7.19
C LYS A 3 6.13 5.71 6.70
N GLN A 4 7.15 4.90 6.49
CA GLN A 4 6.95 3.48 6.21
C GLN A 4 6.06 2.85 7.28
N LYS A 5 5.13 1.99 6.87
CA LYS A 5 4.09 1.33 7.68
C LYS A 5 2.89 2.21 8.02
N ASP A 6 2.90 3.49 7.68
CA ASP A 6 1.71 4.32 7.87
C ASP A 6 0.57 3.82 6.98
N ILE A 7 -0.63 3.77 7.56
CA ILE A 7 -1.87 3.62 6.81
C ILE A 7 -2.46 5.01 6.66
N ILE A 8 -2.78 5.40 5.44
CA ILE A 8 -3.31 6.73 5.13
C ILE A 8 -4.64 6.60 4.39
N GLN A 9 -5.47 7.64 4.48
CA GLN A 9 -6.57 7.85 3.54
C GLN A 9 -6.03 8.73 2.43
N ILE A 10 -6.26 8.35 1.18
CA ILE A 10 -5.75 9.08 0.03
C ILE A 10 -6.79 9.11 -1.08
N ASN A 11 -6.82 10.23 -1.82
CA ASN A 11 -7.68 10.36 -2.99
C ASN A 11 -6.92 9.87 -4.22
N PHE A 12 -7.40 8.78 -4.82
CA PHE A 12 -6.82 8.17 -6.01
C PHE A 12 -7.39 8.71 -7.33
N ASN A 13 -8.34 9.64 -7.27
CA ASN A 13 -8.88 10.22 -8.50
C ASN A 13 -7.83 11.07 -9.23
N PRO A 14 -7.81 11.11 -10.57
CA PRO A 14 -8.66 10.32 -11.46
C PRO A 14 -8.21 8.86 -11.58
N GLN A 15 -9.19 7.97 -11.72
CA GLN A 15 -8.93 6.56 -11.99
C GLN A 15 -8.54 6.35 -13.45
N LYS A 16 -7.63 5.41 -13.69
CA LYS A 16 -7.25 4.99 -15.06
C LYS A 16 -7.33 3.46 -15.13
N GLY A 17 -8.22 2.96 -15.98
CA GLY A 17 -8.39 1.53 -16.19
C GLY A 17 -8.78 0.80 -14.90
N HIS A 18 -8.00 -0.20 -14.51
CA HIS A 18 -8.26 -1.02 -13.33
C HIS A 18 -7.67 -0.47 -12.04
N GLU A 19 -7.14 0.75 -12.04
CA GLU A 19 -6.62 1.37 -10.83
C GLU A 19 -7.74 1.73 -9.87
N GLN A 20 -7.40 1.83 -8.56
CA GLN A 20 -8.34 2.28 -7.55
C GLN A 20 -8.77 3.73 -7.80
N ALA A 21 -9.99 4.07 -7.43
CA ALA A 21 -10.56 5.40 -7.58
C ALA A 21 -11.15 5.89 -6.26
N GLY A 22 -11.25 7.22 -6.11
CA GLY A 22 -11.84 7.86 -4.95
C GLY A 22 -10.96 7.79 -3.71
N TYR A 23 -11.53 8.16 -2.57
CA TYR A 23 -10.84 8.07 -1.28
C TYR A 23 -10.84 6.63 -0.80
N CYS A 24 -9.64 6.11 -0.48
CA CYS A 24 -9.53 4.80 0.12
C CYS A 24 -8.26 4.74 0.98
N PRO A 25 -8.19 3.78 1.91
CA PRO A 25 -6.96 3.60 2.68
C PRO A 25 -5.87 2.98 1.83
N ALA A 26 -4.63 3.28 2.21
CA ALA A 26 -3.45 2.73 1.56
C ALA A 26 -2.32 2.57 2.56
N LEU A 27 -1.47 1.57 2.34
CA LEU A 27 -0.30 1.31 3.16
C LEU A 27 0.95 1.89 2.50
N ILE A 28 1.71 2.66 3.25
CA ILE A 28 3.00 3.18 2.79
C ILE A 28 4.05 2.07 2.94
N VAL A 29 4.59 1.62 1.81
CA VAL A 29 5.59 0.54 1.81
C VAL A 29 7.01 1.04 1.59
N SER A 30 7.20 2.20 0.98
CA SER A 30 8.54 2.76 0.78
C SER A 30 9.13 3.28 2.07
N ASN A 31 10.45 3.11 2.23
CA ASN A 31 11.12 3.58 3.42
C ASN A 31 11.29 5.10 3.43
N ASN A 32 11.68 5.63 4.57
CA ASN A 32 11.74 7.06 4.78
C ASN A 32 12.81 7.74 3.90
N ASP A 33 13.91 7.04 3.62
CA ASP A 33 14.95 7.56 2.73
C ASP A 33 14.42 7.71 1.30
N PHE A 34 13.74 6.69 0.79
CA PHE A 34 13.13 6.77 -0.54
C PHE A 34 12.16 7.95 -0.61
N ASN A 35 11.27 8.07 0.38
CA ASN A 35 10.26 9.13 0.42
C ASN A 35 10.90 10.51 0.41
N LYS A 36 11.99 10.66 1.16
CA LYS A 36 12.69 11.93 1.28
C LYS A 36 13.44 12.32 0.01
N TYR A 37 14.20 11.38 -0.57
CA TYR A 37 15.08 11.69 -1.69
C TYR A 37 14.35 11.79 -3.02
N THR A 38 13.25 11.07 -3.19
CA THR A 38 12.51 11.09 -4.47
C THR A 38 11.35 12.07 -4.48
N ASN A 39 10.89 12.53 -3.32
CA ASN A 39 9.63 13.25 -3.15
C ASN A 39 8.42 12.45 -3.64
N MET A 40 8.59 11.15 -3.79
CA MET A 40 7.53 10.21 -4.14
C MET A 40 7.32 9.25 -2.98
N THR A 41 6.20 8.55 -2.99
CA THR A 41 5.89 7.54 -1.98
C THR A 41 5.34 6.31 -2.69
N ILE A 42 5.80 5.12 -2.31
CA ILE A 42 5.29 3.87 -2.86
C ILE A 42 4.28 3.31 -1.86
N LEU A 43 3.10 2.96 -2.36
CA LEU A 43 2.02 2.46 -1.52
C LEU A 43 1.25 1.31 -2.18
N CYS A 44 0.49 0.59 -1.35
CA CYS A 44 -0.47 -0.42 -1.77
C CYS A 44 -1.85 -0.03 -1.28
N PRO A 45 -2.87 0.00 -2.15
CA PRO A 45 -4.24 0.29 -1.72
C PRO A 45 -4.78 -0.80 -0.79
N ILE A 46 -5.75 -0.43 0.02
CA ILE A 46 -6.47 -1.34 0.92
C ILE A 46 -7.94 -1.29 0.56
N THR A 47 -8.59 -2.45 0.43
CA THR A 47 -10.01 -2.51 0.08
C THR A 47 -10.70 -3.62 0.87
N ASN A 48 -12.00 -3.43 1.09
CA ASN A 48 -12.85 -4.47 1.69
C ASN A 48 -13.39 -5.47 0.67
N THR A 49 -13.09 -5.29 -0.62
CA THR A 49 -13.47 -6.27 -1.63
C THR A 49 -12.77 -7.59 -1.35
N ASP A 50 -13.57 -8.62 -1.08
CA ASP A 50 -13.04 -9.94 -0.74
C ASP A 50 -13.05 -10.83 -1.98
N ASN A 51 -11.88 -11.03 -2.56
CA ASN A 51 -11.72 -12.00 -3.65
C ASN A 51 -10.62 -13.03 -3.36
N GLN A 52 -10.13 -13.10 -2.13
CA GLN A 52 -9.18 -14.09 -1.63
C GLN A 52 -8.00 -14.37 -2.57
N PHE A 53 -7.50 -13.34 -3.20
CA PHE A 53 -6.37 -13.45 -4.10
C PHE A 53 -5.08 -13.64 -3.29
N PRO A 54 -4.13 -14.53 -3.71
CA PRO A 54 -2.91 -14.81 -2.94
C PRO A 54 -2.02 -13.61 -2.65
N LEU A 55 -2.10 -12.56 -3.48
CA LEU A 55 -1.31 -11.34 -3.27
C LEU A 55 -2.01 -10.34 -2.34
N HIS A 56 -3.16 -10.69 -1.78
CA HIS A 56 -3.86 -9.85 -0.82
C HIS A 56 -3.47 -10.24 0.60
N VAL A 57 -3.17 -9.24 1.42
CA VAL A 57 -2.82 -9.47 2.84
C VAL A 57 -3.92 -8.88 3.70
N PRO A 58 -4.66 -9.73 4.47
CA PRO A 58 -5.76 -9.23 5.29
C PRO A 58 -5.25 -8.47 6.50
N LEU A 59 -5.97 -7.40 6.83
CA LEU A 59 -5.84 -6.73 8.12
C LEU A 59 -6.62 -7.49 9.18
N ASP A 60 -6.27 -7.25 10.44
CA ASP A 60 -6.95 -7.88 11.57
C ASP A 60 -7.44 -6.82 12.57
N ASP A 61 -7.89 -7.26 13.75
CA ASP A 61 -8.51 -6.37 14.72
C ASP A 61 -7.53 -5.41 15.42
N ARG A 62 -6.23 -5.51 15.13
CA ARG A 62 -5.24 -4.57 15.68
C ARG A 62 -5.24 -3.23 14.98
N THR A 63 -5.91 -3.12 13.82
CA THR A 63 -6.06 -1.84 13.12
C THR A 63 -7.52 -1.42 13.07
N LYS A 64 -7.75 -0.10 13.03
CA LYS A 64 -9.09 0.46 12.79
C LYS A 64 -9.49 0.28 11.33
N THR A 65 -8.52 0.36 10.43
CA THR A 65 -8.72 0.12 9.01
C THR A 65 -9.02 -1.35 8.78
N THR A 66 -10.01 -1.65 7.95
CA THR A 66 -10.40 -3.02 7.62
C THR A 66 -10.15 -3.30 6.16
N GLY A 67 -10.05 -4.58 5.81
CA GLY A 67 -9.94 -5.04 4.44
C GLY A 67 -8.63 -5.76 4.16
N ASN A 68 -8.25 -5.75 2.90
CA ASN A 68 -7.06 -6.43 2.41
C ASN A 68 -6.10 -5.44 1.74
N ILE A 69 -4.82 -5.62 1.98
CA ILE A 69 -3.76 -4.85 1.31
C ILE A 69 -3.53 -5.49 -0.05
N LEU A 70 -3.68 -4.69 -1.12
CA LEU A 70 -3.58 -5.18 -2.49
C LEU A 70 -2.15 -5.02 -3.00
N CYS A 71 -1.31 -6.04 -2.81
CA CYS A 71 0.11 -5.95 -3.16
C CYS A 71 0.34 -5.87 -4.67
N GLU A 72 -0.58 -6.40 -5.49
CA GLU A 72 -0.45 -6.31 -6.95
C GLU A 72 -0.73 -4.90 -7.50
N TYR A 73 -1.34 -4.03 -6.69
CA TYR A 73 -1.60 -2.65 -7.07
C TYR A 73 -0.57 -1.67 -6.51
N ILE A 74 0.61 -2.15 -6.17
CA ILE A 74 1.71 -1.29 -5.71
C ILE A 74 1.98 -0.19 -6.73
N ARG A 75 2.10 1.05 -6.26
CA ARG A 75 2.34 2.19 -7.15
C ARG A 75 3.04 3.32 -6.42
N ALA A 76 3.77 4.14 -7.18
CA ALA A 76 4.35 5.38 -6.67
C ALA A 76 3.37 6.52 -6.90
N VAL A 77 3.24 7.39 -5.91
CA VAL A 77 2.38 8.58 -5.99
C VAL A 77 3.12 9.79 -5.45
N ASP A 78 2.71 10.96 -5.92
CA ASP A 78 3.14 12.24 -5.35
C ASP A 78 2.07 12.68 -4.35
N LEU A 79 2.36 12.52 -3.05
CA LEU A 79 1.40 12.87 -2.00
C LEU A 79 1.16 14.38 -1.90
N ASN A 80 2.08 15.21 -2.40
CA ASN A 80 1.86 16.66 -2.43
C ASN A 80 0.76 17.05 -3.42
N ALA A 81 0.53 16.21 -4.43
CA ALA A 81 -0.49 16.44 -5.45
C ALA A 81 -1.83 15.79 -5.11
N ARG A 82 -1.93 15.10 -3.98
CA ARG A 82 -3.14 14.36 -3.59
C ARG A 82 -3.50 14.66 -2.14
N LYS A 83 -4.79 14.87 -1.88
CA LYS A 83 -5.25 15.01 -0.51
C LYS A 83 -5.10 13.66 0.20
N HIS A 84 -4.52 13.70 1.38
CA HIS A 84 -4.30 12.49 2.19
C HIS A 84 -4.28 12.82 3.67
N LYS A 85 -4.44 11.79 4.49
CA LYS A 85 -4.47 11.91 5.94
C LYS A 85 -3.89 10.63 6.53
N ILE A 86 -2.96 10.78 7.48
CA ILE A 86 -2.38 9.63 8.20
C ILE A 86 -3.39 9.14 9.22
N ILE A 87 -3.67 7.83 9.23
CA ILE A 87 -4.66 7.20 10.10
C ILE A 87 -4.01 6.48 11.28
N GLU A 88 -3.07 5.56 10.99
CA GLU A 88 -2.47 4.68 11.99
C GLU A 88 -1.26 3.97 11.39
N GLN A 89 -0.59 3.14 12.18
CA GLN A 89 0.52 2.34 11.69
C GLN A 89 0.15 0.86 11.66
N LEU A 90 0.65 0.16 10.65
CA LEU A 90 0.45 -1.28 10.49
C LEU A 90 1.37 -2.04 11.47
N PRO A 91 0.88 -3.13 12.12
CA PRO A 91 1.76 -4.01 12.88
C PRO A 91 2.89 -4.60 12.05
N ASP A 92 4.05 -4.76 12.67
CA ASP A 92 5.26 -5.17 11.99
C ASP A 92 5.15 -6.53 11.31
N ASP A 93 4.48 -7.49 11.94
CA ASP A 93 4.33 -8.83 11.37
C ASP A 93 3.51 -8.85 10.09
N ILE A 94 2.48 -8.01 10.02
CA ILE A 94 1.68 -7.87 8.79
C ILE A 94 2.51 -7.17 7.73
N PHE A 95 3.27 -6.14 8.11
CA PHE A 95 4.13 -5.42 7.17
C PHE A 95 5.16 -6.35 6.55
N GLU A 96 5.75 -7.25 7.34
CA GLU A 96 6.70 -8.24 6.82
C GLU A 96 6.10 -9.14 5.75
N LYS A 97 4.85 -9.58 5.94
CA LYS A 97 4.14 -10.37 4.93
C LYS A 97 3.99 -9.60 3.62
N VAL A 98 3.64 -8.31 3.73
CA VAL A 98 3.50 -7.45 2.55
C VAL A 98 4.84 -7.35 1.81
N ILE A 99 5.92 -7.08 2.52
CA ILE A 99 7.24 -6.96 1.90
C ILE A 99 7.67 -8.26 1.22
N GLN A 100 7.40 -9.42 1.84
CA GLN A 100 7.71 -10.72 1.23
C GLN A 100 6.98 -10.89 -0.11
N ILE A 101 5.71 -10.52 -0.17
CA ILE A 101 4.92 -10.61 -1.40
C ILE A 101 5.45 -9.63 -2.44
N LEU A 102 5.73 -8.39 -2.06
CA LEU A 102 6.26 -7.38 -2.99
C LEU A 102 7.59 -7.82 -3.58
N LYS A 103 8.46 -8.42 -2.78
CA LYS A 103 9.72 -8.99 -3.29
C LYS A 103 9.45 -10.08 -4.30
N ALA A 104 8.52 -10.98 -4.02
CA ALA A 104 8.19 -12.08 -4.92
C ALA A 104 7.64 -11.59 -6.26
N GLU A 105 6.99 -10.43 -6.28
CA GLU A 105 6.43 -9.87 -7.52
C GLU A 105 7.51 -9.41 -8.49
N ILE A 106 8.69 -9.03 -8.00
CA ILE A 106 9.72 -8.39 -8.84
C ILE A 106 11.04 -9.16 -8.86
N GLU A 107 11.16 -10.24 -8.10
CA GLU A 107 12.39 -11.04 -8.13
C GLU A 107 12.50 -11.85 -9.42
N ILE A 108 13.72 -12.13 -9.82
CA ILE A 108 13.98 -12.92 -11.03
C ILE A 108 13.90 -14.40 -10.64
N PRO A 109 12.97 -15.18 -11.22
CA PRO A 109 12.87 -16.61 -10.89
C PRO A 109 14.10 -17.38 -11.37
N ASP A 110 14.53 -18.37 -10.57
CA ASP A 110 15.70 -19.18 -10.89
C ASP A 110 15.53 -20.05 -12.12
N SER A 111 14.28 -20.37 -12.47
CA SER A 111 13.97 -21.40 -13.47
C SER A 111 13.36 -20.85 -14.76
N GLU A 112 13.51 -19.57 -15.02
CA GLU A 112 13.02 -18.98 -16.27
C GLU A 112 13.97 -19.11 -17.42
#